data_be2024d71a18df70ae0c6750b2a0911c
#
_entry.id   be2024d71a18df70ae0c6750b2a0911c
#
_cell.length_a   1.000
_cell.length_b   1.000
_cell.length_c   1.000
_cell.angle_alpha   90.00
_cell.angle_beta   90.00
_cell.angle_gamma   90.00
#
_symmetry.space_group_name_H-M   'P 1'
#
loop_
_entity.id
_entity.type
_entity.pdbx_description
1 polymer ?
#
loop_
_entity_poly.entity_id
_entity_poly.type
_entity_poly.pdbx_seq_one_letter_code
_entity_poly.pdbx_strand_id
1 'polypeptide(L)'
;MSCACGTSNDFDPNDSKALEIQEKINAHPCYSEGAHQHYARIHVPVASACNIQCNYCNRKYDCSNESRPGVTSGKLTPEEAVKKVLYVGGEIQQLSVVGIAGPGDALANPKKTFKTFKMLQEKAPDLKLCLSTNGLKLSEYIDEIEKYNVDHVTVTINTVDETGEIGSKIYPWIHWEHKKIRGKEGAKLLLKKQLEGIKMLTDRGILVKANSVLIPGINDKDLPNVAKKLKELNVFLHNIMPLLSAPEFGTKFGLDGTPSATDQEVMAAQDACGMDMKLMSHCRQCRADAVGLIGEDRGDEFTRDKFAAMDFNFLESKYNLASRGEFHQKIEAWRGALAKANDRIKIEQASKEQLSSTGETKLVAVTTAGEGVINMHFGSANEFIIYEAGDKAIRFVMHRKIESAYCSGPENCNGSNPIEEIKNTLKDCDILLTEKIGDCPMGELGSIGLICDDSYALQPIEKSVFEATKKYFYELEKEVG
;
A
#
# COMPACT_ATOMS: atom_id res chain seq x y z
N MET A 1 -16.48 25.58 -6.18
CA MET A 1 -17.16 24.42 -5.54
C MET A 1 -16.10 23.68 -4.77
N SER A 2 -16.13 23.74 -3.45
CA SER A 2 -15.12 23.20 -2.57
C SER A 2 -15.14 21.67 -2.65
N CYS A 3 -14.07 21.07 -3.16
CA CYS A 3 -13.77 19.66 -2.90
C CYS A 3 -13.34 19.55 -1.46
N ALA A 4 -14.29 19.36 -0.56
CA ALA A 4 -14.01 18.86 0.76
C ALA A 4 -13.51 17.42 0.58
N CYS A 5 -12.20 17.17 0.76
CA CYS A 5 -11.69 15.87 1.14
C CYS A 5 -12.28 15.54 2.52
N GLY A 6 -13.55 15.15 2.50
CA GLY A 6 -14.30 14.78 3.68
C GLY A 6 -13.76 13.48 4.23
N THR A 7 -13.06 13.56 5.33
CA THR A 7 -12.93 12.50 6.33
C THR A 7 -14.25 12.29 7.08
N SER A 8 -15.36 12.53 6.45
CA SER A 8 -16.69 12.24 6.99
C SER A 8 -17.30 11.09 6.18
N ASN A 9 -16.97 9.85 6.57
CA ASN A 9 -18.08 8.92 6.65
C ASN A 9 -19.01 9.57 7.67
N ASP A 10 -20.26 9.89 7.27
CA ASP A 10 -21.34 10.28 8.18
C ASP A 10 -21.70 9.08 9.07
N PHE A 11 -20.79 8.69 9.96
CA PHE A 11 -21.03 7.71 10.99
C PHE A 11 -21.82 8.41 12.11
N ASP A 12 -22.99 7.91 12.39
CA ASP A 12 -23.67 8.30 13.63
C ASP A 12 -22.77 7.89 14.80
N PRO A 13 -22.28 8.86 15.61
CA PRO A 13 -21.42 8.55 16.76
C PRO A 13 -22.12 7.71 17.83
N ASN A 14 -23.42 7.47 17.72
CA ASN A 14 -24.19 6.60 18.61
C ASN A 14 -24.40 5.18 18.02
N ASP A 15 -23.97 4.92 16.79
CA ASP A 15 -24.02 3.59 16.20
C ASP A 15 -22.83 2.75 16.69
N SER A 16 -23.11 1.76 17.56
CA SER A 16 -22.09 0.86 18.10
C SER A 16 -21.33 0.08 17.00
N LYS A 17 -22.00 -0.21 15.89
CA LYS A 17 -21.39 -0.91 14.75
C LYS A 17 -20.44 0.01 13.99
N ALA A 18 -20.77 1.29 13.86
CA ALA A 18 -19.91 2.29 13.27
C ALA A 18 -18.63 2.52 14.11
N LEU A 19 -18.76 2.55 15.43
CA LEU A 19 -17.60 2.66 16.35
C LEU A 19 -16.70 1.44 16.24
N GLU A 20 -17.23 0.23 16.19
CA GLU A 20 -16.43 -1.00 15.99
C GLU A 20 -15.66 -0.99 14.67
N ILE A 21 -16.31 -0.55 13.58
CA ILE A 21 -15.65 -0.40 12.28
C ILE A 21 -14.53 0.64 12.37
N GLN A 22 -14.75 1.76 13.04
CA GLN A 22 -13.74 2.81 13.20
C GLN A 22 -12.53 2.32 14.00
N GLU A 23 -12.73 1.54 15.05
CA GLU A 23 -11.64 0.93 15.82
C GLU A 23 -10.83 -0.06 14.96
N LYS A 24 -11.50 -0.86 14.13
CA LYS A 24 -10.83 -1.76 13.19
C LYS A 24 -9.95 -1.02 12.17
N ILE A 25 -10.37 0.17 11.75
CA ILE A 25 -9.65 0.99 10.78
C ILE A 25 -8.47 1.71 11.43
N ASN A 26 -8.64 2.28 12.62
CA ASN A 26 -7.72 3.24 13.24
C ASN A 26 -6.27 2.74 13.39
N ALA A 27 -6.08 1.46 13.69
CA ALA A 27 -4.75 0.87 13.84
C ALA A 27 -4.34 -0.01 12.65
N HIS A 28 -5.02 0.11 11.51
CA HIS A 28 -4.70 -0.67 10.31
C HIS A 28 -3.98 0.21 9.27
N PRO A 29 -2.67 -0.02 9.01
CA PRO A 29 -1.87 0.85 8.12
C PRO A 29 -2.40 0.93 6.69
N CYS A 30 -3.06 -0.11 6.16
CA CYS A 30 -3.62 -0.09 4.80
C CYS A 30 -5.01 0.57 4.70
N TYR A 31 -5.67 0.92 5.81
CA TYR A 31 -7.03 1.46 5.81
C TYR A 31 -7.11 2.88 6.37
N SER A 32 -6.13 3.27 7.17
CA SER A 32 -6.03 4.61 7.76
C SER A 32 -4.72 5.28 7.33
N GLU A 33 -4.83 6.38 6.64
CA GLU A 33 -3.69 7.21 6.27
C GLU A 33 -2.92 7.68 7.51
N GLY A 34 -3.62 8.05 8.58
CA GLY A 34 -2.98 8.40 9.85
C GLY A 34 -2.38 7.21 10.62
N ALA A 35 -2.65 5.97 10.23
CA ALA A 35 -2.08 4.79 10.89
C ALA A 35 -0.82 4.26 10.19
N HIS A 36 -0.67 4.47 8.87
CA HIS A 36 0.42 3.87 8.11
C HIS A 36 1.82 4.33 8.54
N GLN A 37 1.91 5.49 9.15
CA GLN A 37 3.15 6.08 9.68
C GLN A 37 3.56 5.53 11.06
N HIS A 38 2.63 4.90 11.78
CA HIS A 38 2.84 4.54 13.19
C HIS A 38 2.68 3.07 13.47
N TYR A 39 1.96 2.35 12.60
CA TYR A 39 1.69 0.93 12.74
C TYR A 39 2.33 0.11 11.63
N ALA A 40 2.98 -0.98 12.06
CA ALA A 40 3.62 -1.93 11.16
C ALA A 40 2.66 -3.07 10.78
N ARG A 41 2.93 -3.66 9.61
CA ARG A 41 2.31 -4.90 9.15
C ARG A 41 3.37 -5.99 8.97
N ILE A 42 2.90 -7.24 9.02
CA ILE A 42 3.65 -8.40 8.57
C ILE A 42 2.80 -9.22 7.61
N HIS A 43 3.38 -9.67 6.51
CA HIS A 43 2.79 -10.68 5.66
C HIS A 43 3.48 -12.02 5.89
N VAL A 44 2.68 -13.10 5.94
CA VAL A 44 3.21 -14.46 6.13
C VAL A 44 2.90 -15.32 4.91
N PRO A 45 3.94 -15.84 4.21
CA PRO A 45 3.81 -16.51 2.93
C PRO A 45 3.42 -17.99 3.07
N VAL A 46 2.26 -18.27 3.65
CA VAL A 46 1.74 -19.64 3.86
C VAL A 46 0.93 -20.16 2.66
N ALA A 47 0.41 -19.26 1.83
CA ALA A 47 -0.50 -19.54 0.73
C ALA A 47 0.25 -19.66 -0.60
N SER A 48 0.83 -20.82 -0.89
CA SER A 48 1.69 -21.02 -2.07
C SER A 48 0.95 -21.39 -3.36
N ALA A 49 -0.23 -22.00 -3.28
CA ALA A 49 -1.04 -22.35 -4.46
C ALA A 49 -1.92 -21.18 -4.89
N CYS A 50 -2.25 -21.12 -6.18
CA CYS A 50 -3.24 -20.19 -6.71
C CYS A 50 -4.17 -20.93 -7.68
N ASN A 51 -5.43 -20.56 -7.68
CA ASN A 51 -6.46 -21.16 -8.52
C ASN A 51 -6.74 -20.37 -9.81
N ILE A 52 -5.98 -19.28 -10.06
CA ILE A 52 -6.00 -18.53 -11.31
C ILE A 52 -4.57 -18.26 -11.78
N GLN A 53 -4.43 -17.84 -13.04
CA GLN A 53 -3.21 -17.22 -13.56
C GLN A 53 -3.54 -15.81 -14.04
N CYS A 54 -2.75 -14.83 -13.56
CA CYS A 54 -2.78 -13.46 -14.05
C CYS A 54 -1.58 -13.24 -14.97
N ASN A 55 -1.75 -12.52 -16.09
CA ASN A 55 -0.66 -12.22 -17.02
C ASN A 55 0.40 -11.27 -16.44
N TYR A 56 0.06 -10.54 -15.38
CA TYR A 56 0.98 -9.67 -14.62
C TYR A 56 1.65 -10.37 -13.44
N CYS A 57 1.40 -11.66 -13.21
CA CYS A 57 1.91 -12.36 -12.02
C CYS A 57 2.89 -13.47 -12.40
N ASN A 58 4.05 -13.43 -11.76
CA ASN A 58 5.00 -14.53 -11.72
C ASN A 58 5.33 -14.80 -10.25
N ARG A 59 4.93 -15.96 -9.73
CA ARG A 59 5.17 -16.36 -8.35
C ARG A 59 6.58 -16.89 -8.19
N LYS A 60 7.55 -16.00 -8.21
CA LYS A 60 8.96 -16.32 -7.98
C LYS A 60 9.29 -16.38 -6.48
N TYR A 61 10.26 -17.21 -6.17
CA TYR A 61 11.02 -17.12 -4.93
C TYR A 61 12.26 -16.32 -5.26
N ASP A 62 12.40 -15.10 -4.72
CA ASP A 62 13.44 -14.23 -5.16
C ASP A 62 13.94 -13.21 -4.14
N CYS A 63 15.00 -12.58 -4.54
CA CYS A 63 15.73 -11.47 -4.02
C CYS A 63 14.88 -10.52 -3.14
N SER A 64 15.43 -10.17 -1.99
CA SER A 64 14.90 -9.17 -1.06
C SER A 64 14.60 -7.82 -1.70
N ASN A 65 15.24 -7.54 -2.83
CA ASN A 65 15.14 -6.23 -3.51
C ASN A 65 13.94 -6.08 -4.45
N GLU A 66 13.18 -7.14 -4.72
CA GLU A 66 12.02 -7.08 -5.63
C GLU A 66 10.72 -6.89 -4.84
N SER A 67 10.23 -5.66 -4.75
CA SER A 67 9.01 -5.31 -4.03
C SER A 67 7.79 -5.23 -4.95
N ARG A 68 7.12 -6.35 -5.15
CA ARG A 68 5.84 -6.43 -5.87
C ARG A 68 4.96 -7.56 -5.36
N PRO A 69 3.63 -7.50 -5.57
CA PRO A 69 2.72 -8.54 -5.15
C PRO A 69 3.07 -9.93 -5.72
N GLY A 70 3.00 -10.96 -4.89
CA GLY A 70 3.26 -12.33 -5.29
C GLY A 70 4.72 -12.79 -5.18
N VAL A 71 5.64 -11.90 -4.82
CA VAL A 71 7.06 -12.21 -4.57
C VAL A 71 7.27 -12.52 -3.09
N THR A 72 8.15 -13.47 -2.80
CA THR A 72 8.52 -13.87 -1.43
C THR A 72 9.91 -14.48 -1.40
N SER A 73 10.66 -14.27 -0.33
CA SER A 73 11.95 -14.91 -0.08
C SER A 73 11.83 -16.40 0.26
N GLY A 74 10.65 -16.87 0.69
CA GLY A 74 10.44 -18.28 1.06
C GLY A 74 8.98 -18.59 1.37
N LYS A 75 8.73 -19.85 1.72
CA LYS A 75 7.42 -20.34 2.19
C LYS A 75 7.52 -20.73 3.66
N LEU A 76 6.45 -20.49 4.38
CA LEU A 76 6.32 -20.88 5.78
C LEU A 76 5.21 -21.92 5.97
N THR A 77 5.38 -22.82 6.92
CA THR A 77 4.28 -23.58 7.51
C THR A 77 3.45 -22.67 8.42
N PRO A 78 2.22 -23.02 8.78
CA PRO A 78 1.43 -22.27 9.75
C PRO A 78 2.17 -22.02 11.07
N GLU A 79 2.87 -23.03 11.59
CA GLU A 79 3.66 -22.96 12.81
C GLU A 79 4.83 -21.96 12.68
N GLU A 80 5.58 -22.05 11.60
CA GLU A 80 6.68 -21.12 11.32
C GLU A 80 6.18 -19.69 11.12
N ALA A 81 5.02 -19.51 10.47
CA ALA A 81 4.41 -18.21 10.28
C ALA A 81 4.07 -17.56 11.62
N VAL A 82 3.46 -18.31 12.55
CA VAL A 82 3.14 -17.82 13.89
C VAL A 82 4.41 -17.53 14.69
N LYS A 83 5.44 -18.38 14.62
CA LYS A 83 6.75 -18.11 15.23
C LYS A 83 7.36 -16.81 14.70
N LYS A 84 7.33 -16.58 13.38
CA LYS A 84 7.79 -15.34 12.75
C LYS A 84 7.03 -14.14 13.31
N VAL A 85 5.71 -14.22 13.37
CA VAL A 85 4.86 -13.13 13.89
C VAL A 85 5.21 -12.79 15.33
N LEU A 86 5.34 -13.79 16.21
CA LEU A 86 5.70 -13.56 17.60
C LEU A 86 7.12 -12.98 17.73
N TYR A 87 8.07 -13.47 16.93
CA TYR A 87 9.43 -12.97 16.94
C TYR A 87 9.48 -11.50 16.49
N VAL A 88 8.84 -11.19 15.35
CA VAL A 88 8.75 -9.82 14.81
C VAL A 88 8.01 -8.90 15.78
N GLY A 89 6.88 -9.32 16.35
CA GLY A 89 6.11 -8.50 17.29
C GLY A 89 6.82 -8.22 18.60
N GLY A 90 7.78 -9.08 18.99
CA GLY A 90 8.68 -8.83 20.11
C GLY A 90 9.76 -7.79 19.82
N GLU A 91 10.17 -7.64 18.54
CA GLU A 91 11.16 -6.65 18.11
C GLU A 91 10.51 -5.34 17.60
N ILE A 92 9.35 -5.45 16.94
CA ILE A 92 8.62 -4.31 16.37
C ILE A 92 7.30 -4.15 17.14
N GLN A 93 7.29 -3.35 18.18
CA GLN A 93 6.10 -3.13 19.01
C GLN A 93 4.96 -2.43 18.25
N GLN A 94 5.27 -1.70 17.18
CA GLN A 94 4.30 -1.08 16.27
C GLN A 94 3.48 -2.08 15.45
N LEU A 95 3.86 -3.38 15.43
CA LEU A 95 3.14 -4.40 14.67
C LEU A 95 1.67 -4.47 15.10
N SER A 96 0.75 -4.20 14.19
CA SER A 96 -0.69 -4.19 14.46
C SER A 96 -1.49 -5.12 13.55
N VAL A 97 -0.92 -5.50 12.40
CA VAL A 97 -1.62 -6.30 11.39
C VAL A 97 -0.76 -7.48 10.93
N VAL A 98 -1.37 -8.64 10.84
CA VAL A 98 -0.83 -9.79 10.14
C VAL A 98 -1.70 -10.15 8.94
N GLY A 99 -1.08 -10.25 7.76
CA GLY A 99 -1.77 -10.55 6.51
C GLY A 99 -1.29 -11.83 5.85
N ILE A 100 -2.21 -12.56 5.21
CA ILE A 100 -1.90 -13.65 4.28
C ILE A 100 -2.18 -13.15 2.87
N ALA A 101 -1.13 -12.73 2.17
CA ALA A 101 -1.21 -12.08 0.86
C ALA A 101 -0.53 -12.85 -0.28
N GLY A 102 -0.14 -14.08 -0.04
CA GLY A 102 0.50 -14.85 -1.10
C GLY A 102 1.54 -15.86 -0.59
N PRO A 103 2.48 -16.25 -1.51
CA PRO A 103 2.67 -15.81 -2.91
C PRO A 103 1.59 -16.26 -3.91
N GLY A 104 0.72 -17.18 -3.52
CA GLY A 104 -0.47 -17.58 -4.28
C GLY A 104 -1.72 -16.87 -3.77
N ASP A 105 -2.79 -17.63 -3.53
CA ASP A 105 -4.06 -17.10 -3.05
C ASP A 105 -4.44 -17.72 -1.70
N ALA A 106 -4.84 -16.89 -0.73
CA ALA A 106 -5.16 -17.35 0.62
C ALA A 106 -6.27 -18.41 0.64
N LEU A 107 -7.31 -18.25 -0.18
CA LEU A 107 -8.46 -19.16 -0.26
C LEU A 107 -8.27 -20.33 -1.23
N ALA A 108 -7.18 -20.36 -2.00
CA ALA A 108 -6.70 -21.57 -2.65
C ALA A 108 -5.88 -22.47 -1.70
N ASN A 109 -5.57 -21.97 -0.49
CA ASN A 109 -4.85 -22.69 0.56
C ASN A 109 -5.61 -22.67 1.91
N PRO A 110 -6.93 -22.95 1.96
CA PRO A 110 -7.76 -22.63 3.12
C PRO A 110 -7.30 -23.34 4.40
N LYS A 111 -6.85 -24.60 4.30
CA LYS A 111 -6.37 -25.34 5.48
C LYS A 111 -5.18 -24.67 6.17
N LYS A 112 -4.22 -24.15 5.39
CA LYS A 112 -3.04 -23.45 5.95
C LYS A 112 -3.45 -22.06 6.45
N THR A 113 -4.21 -21.33 5.68
CA THR A 113 -4.69 -19.98 5.99
C THR A 113 -5.44 -19.95 7.32
N PHE A 114 -6.48 -20.76 7.46
CA PHE A 114 -7.29 -20.75 8.67
C PHE A 114 -6.61 -21.42 9.87
N LYS A 115 -5.69 -22.41 9.66
CA LYS A 115 -4.85 -22.90 10.73
C LYS A 115 -3.92 -21.80 11.29
N THR A 116 -3.33 -20.99 10.41
CA THR A 116 -2.51 -19.85 10.82
C THR A 116 -3.32 -18.84 11.62
N PHE A 117 -4.50 -18.45 11.14
CA PHE A 117 -5.38 -17.51 11.85
C PHE A 117 -5.81 -18.04 13.21
N LYS A 118 -6.20 -19.31 13.31
CA LYS A 118 -6.53 -19.94 14.60
C LYS A 118 -5.40 -19.81 15.60
N MET A 119 -4.19 -20.16 15.20
CA MET A 119 -3.02 -20.07 16.08
C MET A 119 -2.66 -18.63 16.46
N LEU A 120 -2.87 -17.68 15.54
CA LEU A 120 -2.64 -16.25 15.82
C LEU A 120 -3.66 -15.71 16.82
N GLN A 121 -4.94 -16.07 16.72
CA GLN A 121 -5.94 -15.69 17.72
C GLN A 121 -5.60 -16.19 19.14
N GLU A 122 -4.96 -17.36 19.24
CA GLU A 122 -4.56 -17.93 20.52
C GLU A 122 -3.29 -17.27 21.09
N LYS A 123 -2.33 -16.88 20.22
CA LYS A 123 -0.97 -16.48 20.64
C LYS A 123 -0.64 -14.99 20.46
N ALA A 124 -1.36 -14.29 19.60
CA ALA A 124 -1.18 -12.86 19.30
C ALA A 124 -2.54 -12.19 19.10
N PRO A 125 -3.45 -12.22 20.10
CA PRO A 125 -4.84 -11.78 19.96
C PRO A 125 -5.00 -10.26 19.77
N ASP A 126 -3.96 -9.48 19.98
CA ASP A 126 -3.91 -8.02 19.75
C ASP A 126 -3.75 -7.66 18.26
N LEU A 127 -3.36 -8.61 17.41
CA LEU A 127 -3.15 -8.35 15.99
C LEU A 127 -4.46 -8.45 15.20
N LYS A 128 -4.64 -7.51 14.30
CA LYS A 128 -5.70 -7.55 13.29
C LYS A 128 -5.34 -8.54 12.20
N LEU A 129 -6.30 -9.39 11.82
CA LEU A 129 -6.12 -10.39 10.79
C LEU A 129 -6.59 -9.85 9.43
N CYS A 130 -5.76 -10.05 8.40
CA CYS A 130 -6.06 -9.64 7.03
C CYS A 130 -5.75 -10.78 6.06
N LEU A 131 -6.58 -10.95 5.05
CA LEU A 131 -6.26 -11.83 3.93
C LEU A 131 -6.45 -11.13 2.58
N SER A 132 -5.65 -11.55 1.60
CA SER A 132 -5.82 -11.12 0.22
C SER A 132 -6.17 -12.31 -0.67
N THR A 133 -7.16 -12.13 -1.54
CA THR A 133 -7.65 -13.18 -2.44
C THR A 133 -8.00 -12.61 -3.82
N ASN A 134 -7.93 -13.47 -4.83
CA ASN A 134 -8.48 -13.18 -6.15
C ASN A 134 -10.01 -13.27 -6.21
N GLY A 135 -10.67 -13.69 -5.14
CA GLY A 135 -12.11 -13.75 -5.00
C GLY A 135 -12.79 -14.99 -5.57
N LEU A 136 -12.09 -15.85 -6.34
CA LEU A 136 -12.73 -17.00 -7.01
C LEU A 136 -13.43 -17.95 -6.03
N LYS A 137 -12.84 -18.17 -4.85
CA LYS A 137 -13.40 -19.05 -3.80
C LYS A 137 -13.96 -18.29 -2.60
N LEU A 138 -14.10 -16.99 -2.70
CA LEU A 138 -14.45 -16.16 -1.54
C LEU A 138 -15.78 -16.55 -0.91
N SER A 139 -16.83 -16.75 -1.73
CA SER A 139 -18.16 -17.13 -1.24
C SER A 139 -18.22 -18.48 -0.52
N GLU A 140 -17.22 -19.36 -0.74
CA GLU A 140 -17.17 -20.67 -0.06
C GLU A 140 -16.63 -20.57 1.39
N TYR A 141 -15.98 -19.46 1.77
CA TYR A 141 -15.23 -19.32 3.04
C TYR A 141 -15.66 -18.13 3.90
N ILE A 142 -16.83 -17.55 3.64
CA ILE A 142 -17.32 -16.39 4.41
C ILE A 142 -17.51 -16.76 5.90
N ASP A 143 -18.05 -17.95 6.18
CA ASP A 143 -18.29 -18.40 7.55
C ASP A 143 -16.98 -18.63 8.32
N GLU A 144 -15.93 -19.14 7.66
CA GLU A 144 -14.61 -19.27 8.27
C GLU A 144 -13.94 -17.91 8.49
N ILE A 145 -14.10 -16.98 7.55
CA ILE A 145 -13.61 -15.59 7.69
C ILE A 145 -14.23 -14.94 8.92
N GLU A 146 -15.52 -15.06 9.11
CA GLU A 146 -16.23 -14.55 10.27
C GLU A 146 -15.84 -15.30 11.56
N LYS A 147 -15.81 -16.64 11.53
CA LYS A 147 -15.41 -17.50 12.65
C LYS A 147 -14.04 -17.16 13.22
N TYR A 148 -13.07 -16.86 12.35
CA TYR A 148 -11.72 -16.50 12.76
C TYR A 148 -11.54 -14.99 12.92
N ASN A 149 -12.63 -14.22 12.98
CA ASN A 149 -12.62 -12.78 13.17
C ASN A 149 -11.57 -12.08 12.29
N VAL A 150 -11.59 -12.41 10.98
CA VAL A 150 -10.72 -11.75 10.01
C VAL A 150 -11.24 -10.33 9.82
N ASP A 151 -10.47 -9.36 10.29
CA ASP A 151 -10.89 -7.95 10.31
C ASP A 151 -11.10 -7.36 8.92
N HIS A 152 -10.23 -7.76 7.98
CA HIS A 152 -10.15 -7.13 6.66
C HIS A 152 -9.91 -8.16 5.57
N VAL A 153 -10.66 -8.05 4.49
CA VAL A 153 -10.46 -8.87 3.28
C VAL A 153 -10.11 -7.97 2.10
N THR A 154 -8.96 -8.23 1.46
CA THR A 154 -8.59 -7.56 0.22
C THR A 154 -8.95 -8.46 -0.96
N VAL A 155 -9.78 -7.97 -1.89
CA VAL A 155 -10.17 -8.69 -3.11
C VAL A 155 -9.55 -8.02 -4.32
N THR A 156 -8.85 -8.79 -5.16
CA THR A 156 -8.33 -8.27 -6.43
C THR A 156 -9.42 -8.34 -7.48
N ILE A 157 -9.83 -7.19 -8.03
CA ILE A 157 -10.82 -7.06 -9.09
C ILE A 157 -10.33 -6.04 -10.12
N ASN A 158 -10.01 -6.49 -11.32
CA ASN A 158 -9.38 -5.65 -12.36
C ASN A 158 -10.34 -5.18 -13.44
N THR A 159 -11.57 -5.66 -13.45
CA THR A 159 -12.60 -5.31 -14.44
C THR A 159 -13.97 -5.73 -13.94
N VAL A 160 -15.00 -5.06 -14.39
CA VAL A 160 -16.42 -5.45 -14.21
C VAL A 160 -17.09 -5.73 -15.56
N ASP A 161 -16.30 -5.95 -16.60
CA ASP A 161 -16.77 -6.35 -17.93
C ASP A 161 -17.41 -7.74 -17.92
N GLU A 162 -18.75 -7.79 -17.94
CA GLU A 162 -19.54 -9.01 -17.95
C GLU A 162 -19.41 -9.79 -19.27
N THR A 163 -18.89 -9.19 -20.34
CA THR A 163 -18.64 -9.90 -21.61
C THR A 163 -17.44 -10.83 -21.51
N GLY A 164 -16.55 -10.61 -20.54
CA GLY A 164 -15.31 -11.35 -20.32
C GLY A 164 -14.19 -11.00 -21.30
N GLU A 165 -14.38 -9.99 -22.14
CA GLU A 165 -13.37 -9.54 -23.11
C GLU A 165 -12.13 -9.01 -22.40
N ILE A 166 -12.31 -8.05 -21.49
CA ILE A 166 -11.21 -7.45 -20.73
C ILE A 166 -10.58 -8.50 -19.83
N GLY A 167 -11.40 -9.22 -19.04
CA GLY A 167 -10.93 -10.22 -18.10
C GLY A 167 -10.12 -11.34 -18.77
N SER A 168 -10.49 -11.78 -19.99
CA SER A 168 -9.78 -12.82 -20.71
C SER A 168 -8.37 -12.42 -21.16
N LYS A 169 -8.10 -11.12 -21.34
CA LYS A 169 -6.77 -10.58 -21.62
C LYS A 169 -5.88 -10.55 -20.37
N ILE A 170 -6.49 -10.45 -19.19
CA ILE A 170 -5.80 -10.39 -17.90
C ILE A 170 -5.58 -11.79 -17.34
N TYR A 171 -6.60 -12.65 -17.40
CA TYR A 171 -6.64 -13.97 -16.80
C TYR A 171 -6.74 -15.06 -17.87
N PRO A 172 -5.62 -15.66 -18.28
CA PRO A 172 -5.63 -16.69 -19.34
C PRO A 172 -6.37 -17.95 -18.96
N TRP A 173 -6.49 -18.23 -17.65
CA TRP A 173 -7.28 -19.34 -17.13
C TRP A 173 -7.56 -19.20 -15.63
N ILE A 174 -8.64 -19.89 -15.21
CA ILE A 174 -8.97 -20.16 -13.82
C ILE A 174 -9.13 -21.66 -13.62
N HIS A 175 -9.00 -22.12 -12.38
CA HIS A 175 -9.23 -23.51 -12.01
C HIS A 175 -10.44 -23.58 -11.08
N TRP A 176 -11.55 -24.15 -11.56
CA TRP A 176 -12.82 -24.25 -10.84
C TRP A 176 -13.37 -25.66 -10.98
N GLU A 177 -13.83 -26.26 -9.88
CA GLU A 177 -14.42 -27.62 -9.85
C GLU A 177 -13.59 -28.66 -10.62
N HIS A 178 -12.29 -28.70 -10.32
CA HIS A 178 -11.31 -29.59 -10.97
C HIS A 178 -11.11 -29.38 -12.49
N LYS A 179 -11.68 -28.32 -13.06
CA LYS A 179 -11.55 -27.98 -14.48
C LYS A 179 -10.76 -26.70 -14.67
N LYS A 180 -9.96 -26.68 -15.74
CA LYS A 180 -9.26 -25.47 -16.19
C LYS A 180 -10.12 -24.76 -17.22
N ILE A 181 -10.71 -23.61 -16.83
CA ILE A 181 -11.57 -22.79 -17.69
C ILE A 181 -10.74 -21.65 -18.25
N ARG A 182 -10.80 -21.42 -19.56
CA ARG A 182 -9.98 -20.44 -20.27
C ARG A 182 -10.82 -19.33 -20.90
N GLY A 183 -10.12 -18.21 -21.23
CA GLY A 183 -10.70 -17.11 -22.01
C GLY A 183 -11.90 -16.46 -21.33
N LYS A 184 -12.86 -15.99 -22.11
CA LYS A 184 -14.03 -15.24 -21.66
C LYS A 184 -14.88 -15.97 -20.62
N GLU A 185 -15.08 -17.27 -20.77
CA GLU A 185 -15.88 -18.06 -19.82
C GLU A 185 -15.23 -18.09 -18.43
N GLY A 186 -13.90 -18.27 -18.37
CA GLY A 186 -13.16 -18.21 -17.13
C GLY A 186 -13.23 -16.83 -16.49
N ALA A 187 -13.09 -15.77 -17.30
CA ALA A 187 -13.17 -14.40 -16.83
C ALA A 187 -14.56 -14.04 -16.28
N LYS A 188 -15.63 -14.42 -16.96
CA LYS A 188 -17.02 -14.24 -16.50
C LYS A 188 -17.29 -14.95 -15.18
N LEU A 189 -16.85 -16.20 -15.05
CA LEU A 189 -17.03 -16.96 -13.83
C LEU A 189 -16.26 -16.32 -12.66
N LEU A 190 -15.02 -15.89 -12.90
CA LEU A 190 -14.22 -15.18 -11.90
C LEU A 190 -14.94 -13.93 -11.42
N LEU A 191 -15.36 -13.05 -12.33
CA LEU A 191 -16.07 -11.81 -12.01
C LEU A 191 -17.35 -12.11 -11.20
N LYS A 192 -18.17 -13.06 -11.64
CA LYS A 192 -19.39 -13.46 -10.91
C LYS A 192 -19.05 -13.84 -9.47
N LYS A 193 -18.01 -14.67 -9.25
CA LYS A 193 -17.62 -15.13 -7.92
C LYS A 193 -17.02 -14.01 -7.06
N GLN A 194 -16.29 -13.08 -7.66
CA GLN A 194 -15.77 -11.89 -6.99
C GLN A 194 -16.90 -11.01 -6.45
N LEU A 195 -17.86 -10.65 -7.31
CA LEU A 195 -18.99 -9.79 -6.93
C LEU A 195 -19.90 -10.48 -5.89
N GLU A 196 -20.18 -11.78 -6.05
CA GLU A 196 -20.91 -12.59 -5.08
C GLU A 196 -20.25 -12.57 -3.69
N GLY A 197 -18.94 -12.88 -3.65
CA GLY A 197 -18.21 -12.94 -2.39
C GLY A 197 -18.03 -11.57 -1.74
N ILE A 198 -17.77 -10.51 -2.51
CA ILE A 198 -17.70 -9.13 -1.99
C ILE A 198 -19.03 -8.75 -1.33
N LYS A 199 -20.15 -8.98 -2.04
CA LYS A 199 -21.48 -8.67 -1.48
C LYS A 199 -21.74 -9.43 -0.19
N MET A 200 -21.42 -10.72 -0.12
CA MET A 200 -21.61 -11.52 1.10
C MET A 200 -20.77 -10.99 2.29
N LEU A 201 -19.55 -10.50 2.05
CA LEU A 201 -18.72 -9.89 3.10
C LEU A 201 -19.32 -8.58 3.60
N THR A 202 -19.68 -7.68 2.68
CA THR A 202 -20.20 -6.35 3.03
C THR A 202 -21.58 -6.43 3.68
N ASP A 203 -22.45 -7.35 3.26
CA ASP A 203 -23.75 -7.62 3.90
C ASP A 203 -23.58 -8.08 5.38
N ARG A 204 -22.44 -8.73 5.71
CA ARG A 204 -22.09 -9.12 7.10
C ARG A 204 -21.31 -8.04 7.86
N GLY A 205 -21.03 -6.90 7.23
CA GLY A 205 -20.27 -5.81 7.85
C GLY A 205 -18.76 -6.07 7.97
N ILE A 206 -18.23 -7.04 7.20
CA ILE A 206 -16.79 -7.29 7.12
C ILE A 206 -16.16 -6.25 6.18
N LEU A 207 -15.07 -5.62 6.61
CA LEU A 207 -14.39 -4.59 5.84
C LEU A 207 -13.72 -5.18 4.59
N VAL A 208 -14.07 -4.65 3.44
CA VAL A 208 -13.51 -5.05 2.15
C VAL A 208 -12.69 -3.92 1.55
N LYS A 209 -11.46 -4.24 1.14
CA LYS A 209 -10.65 -3.42 0.24
C LYS A 209 -10.58 -4.11 -1.13
N ALA A 210 -10.78 -3.36 -2.20
CA ALA A 210 -10.53 -3.84 -3.54
C ALA A 210 -9.15 -3.38 -4.02
N ASN A 211 -8.40 -4.28 -4.65
CA ASN A 211 -7.18 -3.94 -5.39
C ASN A 211 -7.44 -4.08 -6.89
N SER A 212 -7.07 -3.07 -7.68
CA SER A 212 -7.07 -3.15 -9.14
C SER A 212 -5.69 -2.79 -9.69
N VAL A 213 -5.16 -3.63 -10.57
CA VAL A 213 -3.94 -3.31 -11.31
C VAL A 213 -4.36 -2.53 -12.56
N LEU A 214 -3.87 -1.30 -12.70
CA LEU A 214 -4.04 -0.51 -13.92
C LEU A 214 -3.14 -1.07 -15.01
N ILE A 215 -3.74 -1.57 -16.07
CA ILE A 215 -3.07 -2.19 -17.22
C ILE A 215 -3.36 -1.34 -18.45
N PRO A 216 -2.40 -0.49 -18.90
CA PRO A 216 -2.62 0.44 -20.00
C PRO A 216 -3.14 -0.25 -21.26
N GLY A 217 -4.18 0.32 -21.87
CA GLY A 217 -4.81 -0.19 -23.08
C GLY A 217 -5.65 -1.48 -22.90
N ILE A 218 -5.79 -1.98 -21.68
CA ILE A 218 -6.61 -3.17 -21.39
C ILE A 218 -7.81 -2.84 -20.50
N ASN A 219 -7.59 -2.33 -19.29
CA ASN A 219 -8.66 -2.05 -18.32
C ASN A 219 -8.72 -0.59 -17.85
N ASP A 220 -7.85 0.27 -18.32
CA ASP A 220 -7.78 1.70 -18.00
C ASP A 220 -9.15 2.40 -18.10
N LYS A 221 -9.90 2.11 -19.16
CA LYS A 221 -11.24 2.66 -19.40
C LYS A 221 -12.35 2.02 -18.56
N ASP A 222 -12.10 0.86 -17.99
CA ASP A 222 -13.10 0.11 -17.18
C ASP A 222 -12.93 0.36 -15.67
N LEU A 223 -11.80 0.87 -15.21
CA LEU A 223 -11.58 1.16 -13.79
C LEU A 223 -12.61 2.09 -13.16
N PRO A 224 -13.13 3.13 -13.83
CA PRO A 224 -14.24 3.93 -13.30
C PRO A 224 -15.52 3.11 -13.08
N ASN A 225 -15.82 2.14 -13.98
CA ASN A 225 -16.95 1.22 -13.80
C ASN A 225 -16.70 0.28 -12.61
N VAL A 226 -15.45 -0.17 -12.42
CA VAL A 226 -15.05 -0.94 -11.23
C VAL A 226 -15.32 -0.13 -9.97
N ALA A 227 -14.86 1.13 -9.91
CA ALA A 227 -15.06 2.00 -8.75
C ALA A 227 -16.56 2.19 -8.42
N LYS A 228 -17.37 2.47 -9.44
CA LYS A 228 -18.83 2.58 -9.30
C LYS A 228 -19.44 1.29 -8.75
N LYS A 229 -19.05 0.14 -9.30
CA LYS A 229 -19.56 -1.17 -8.85
C LYS A 229 -19.15 -1.51 -7.42
N LEU A 230 -17.94 -1.15 -7.03
CA LEU A 230 -17.44 -1.33 -5.67
C LEU A 230 -18.22 -0.48 -4.66
N LYS A 231 -18.55 0.77 -5.02
CA LYS A 231 -19.40 1.65 -4.22
C LYS A 231 -20.81 1.04 -4.03
N GLU A 232 -21.44 0.54 -5.10
CA GLU A 232 -22.74 -0.15 -5.05
C GLU A 232 -22.72 -1.35 -4.10
N LEU A 233 -21.56 -2.01 -3.94
CA LEU A 233 -21.35 -3.16 -3.07
C LEU A 233 -20.87 -2.78 -1.66
N ASN A 234 -20.87 -1.50 -1.29
CA ASN A 234 -20.38 -0.99 0.00
C ASN A 234 -18.94 -1.41 0.33
N VAL A 235 -18.07 -1.50 -0.67
CA VAL A 235 -16.64 -1.71 -0.46
C VAL A 235 -16.04 -0.47 0.19
N PHE A 236 -15.27 -0.65 1.25
CA PHE A 236 -14.74 0.46 2.04
C PHE A 236 -13.66 1.28 1.32
N LEU A 237 -12.76 0.60 0.59
CA LEU A 237 -11.56 1.23 0.02
C LEU A 237 -11.19 0.59 -1.31
N HIS A 238 -10.88 1.39 -2.31
CA HIS A 238 -10.34 0.93 -3.59
C HIS A 238 -8.88 1.38 -3.73
N ASN A 239 -8.02 0.46 -4.10
CA ASN A 239 -6.60 0.69 -4.33
C ASN A 239 -6.26 0.42 -5.80
N ILE A 240 -5.84 1.45 -6.51
CA ILE A 240 -5.40 1.36 -7.91
C ILE A 240 -3.87 1.29 -7.90
N MET A 241 -3.34 0.18 -8.42
CA MET A 241 -1.90 -0.10 -8.45
C MET A 241 -1.40 -0.08 -9.89
N PRO A 242 -0.24 0.54 -10.19
CA PRO A 242 0.35 0.47 -11.51
C PRO A 242 0.74 -0.98 -11.87
N LEU A 243 0.60 -1.33 -13.15
CA LEU A 243 1.22 -2.52 -13.70
C LEU A 243 2.75 -2.36 -13.66
N LEU A 244 3.44 -3.35 -13.11
CA LEU A 244 4.88 -3.50 -13.21
C LEU A 244 5.17 -4.63 -14.20
N SER A 245 5.73 -4.31 -15.36
CA SER A 245 5.85 -5.24 -16.50
C SER A 245 7.25 -5.32 -17.08
N ALA A 246 8.29 -4.99 -16.31
CA ALA A 246 9.66 -5.16 -16.76
C ALA A 246 9.92 -6.64 -17.16
N PRO A 247 10.60 -6.91 -18.28
CA PRO A 247 10.83 -8.28 -18.81
C PRO A 247 11.54 -9.20 -17.80
N GLU A 248 12.44 -8.67 -16.99
CA GLU A 248 13.17 -9.38 -15.94
C GLU A 248 12.26 -9.98 -14.87
N PHE A 249 11.07 -9.44 -14.67
CA PHE A 249 10.07 -10.03 -13.78
C PHE A 249 9.49 -11.34 -14.31
N GLY A 250 9.71 -11.66 -15.60
CA GLY A 250 9.27 -12.90 -16.22
C GLY A 250 7.75 -13.10 -16.21
N THR A 251 6.97 -12.02 -16.07
CA THR A 251 5.51 -12.04 -16.22
C THR A 251 5.15 -12.12 -17.71
N LYS A 252 3.95 -12.62 -18.04
CA LYS A 252 3.52 -12.67 -19.45
C LYS A 252 3.48 -11.27 -20.08
N PHE A 253 2.96 -10.28 -19.36
CA PHE A 253 2.93 -8.91 -19.86
C PHE A 253 4.32 -8.31 -20.04
N GLY A 254 5.27 -8.57 -19.11
CA GLY A 254 6.65 -8.12 -19.28
C GLY A 254 7.33 -8.75 -20.50
N LEU A 255 7.18 -10.07 -20.66
CA LEU A 255 7.76 -10.80 -21.81
C LEU A 255 7.13 -10.41 -23.15
N ASP A 256 5.87 -10.00 -23.17
CA ASP A 256 5.16 -9.53 -24.37
C ASP A 256 5.42 -8.05 -24.67
N GLY A 257 6.19 -7.33 -23.83
CA GLY A 257 6.47 -5.91 -24.00
C GLY A 257 5.30 -4.99 -23.68
N THR A 258 4.31 -5.45 -22.89
CA THR A 258 3.24 -4.58 -22.40
C THR A 258 3.87 -3.48 -21.51
N PRO A 259 3.61 -2.18 -21.77
CA PRO A 259 4.22 -1.11 -20.99
C PRO A 259 3.74 -1.13 -19.53
N SER A 260 4.61 -0.77 -18.60
CA SER A 260 4.19 -0.43 -17.24
C SER A 260 3.31 0.81 -17.25
N ALA A 261 2.40 0.91 -16.28
CA ALA A 261 1.58 2.11 -16.15
C ALA A 261 2.45 3.31 -15.74
N THR A 262 2.27 4.43 -16.40
CA THR A 262 2.92 5.71 -16.06
C THR A 262 2.22 6.38 -14.89
N ASP A 263 2.93 7.31 -14.23
CA ASP A 263 2.41 8.11 -13.14
C ASP A 263 1.17 8.89 -13.57
N GLN A 264 1.20 9.50 -14.76
CA GLN A 264 0.09 10.24 -15.33
C GLN A 264 -1.15 9.36 -15.55
N GLU A 265 -0.96 8.12 -16.02
CA GLU A 265 -2.05 7.16 -16.17
C GLU A 265 -2.64 6.74 -14.82
N VAL A 266 -1.79 6.56 -13.81
CA VAL A 266 -2.24 6.26 -12.43
C VAL A 266 -3.03 7.42 -11.86
N MET A 267 -2.54 8.66 -11.99
CA MET A 267 -3.24 9.86 -11.54
C MET A 267 -4.59 10.03 -12.23
N ALA A 268 -4.62 9.91 -13.56
CA ALA A 268 -5.85 10.00 -14.34
C ALA A 268 -6.88 8.94 -13.93
N ALA A 269 -6.43 7.70 -13.69
CA ALA A 269 -7.30 6.62 -13.22
C ALA A 269 -7.82 6.89 -11.79
N GLN A 270 -6.97 7.41 -10.90
CA GLN A 270 -7.37 7.80 -9.55
C GLN A 270 -8.39 8.94 -9.57
N ASP A 271 -8.20 9.97 -10.38
CA ASP A 271 -9.14 11.08 -10.52
C ASP A 271 -10.50 10.58 -11.01
N ALA A 272 -10.50 9.77 -12.07
CA ALA A 272 -11.73 9.21 -12.63
C ALA A 272 -12.49 8.30 -11.65
N CYS A 273 -11.78 7.57 -10.78
CA CYS A 273 -12.38 6.66 -9.80
C CYS A 273 -12.73 7.36 -8.48
N GLY A 274 -12.02 8.42 -8.11
CA GLY A 274 -12.16 9.11 -6.81
C GLY A 274 -13.49 9.84 -6.64
N MET A 275 -14.19 10.17 -7.74
CA MET A 275 -15.53 10.75 -7.67
C MET A 275 -16.57 9.79 -7.12
N ASP A 276 -16.37 8.49 -7.34
CA ASP A 276 -17.31 7.44 -6.96
C ASP A 276 -16.90 6.66 -5.73
N MET A 277 -15.60 6.59 -5.40
CA MET A 277 -15.08 5.66 -4.40
C MET A 277 -13.93 6.28 -3.60
N LYS A 278 -13.85 5.94 -2.28
CA LYS A 278 -12.67 6.26 -1.47
C LYS A 278 -11.46 5.48 -1.98
N LEU A 279 -10.40 6.21 -2.35
CA LEU A 279 -9.17 5.61 -2.86
C LEU A 279 -8.09 5.53 -1.78
N MET A 280 -7.25 4.49 -1.88
CA MET A 280 -6.03 4.36 -1.09
C MET A 280 -4.92 5.18 -1.74
N SER A 281 -4.43 6.21 -1.04
CA SER A 281 -3.39 7.13 -1.51
C SER A 281 -1.96 6.68 -1.14
N HIS A 282 -1.79 5.74 -0.21
CA HIS A 282 -0.51 5.37 0.41
C HIS A 282 -0.10 3.89 0.19
N CYS A 283 -0.54 3.27 -0.91
CA CYS A 283 -0.18 1.88 -1.23
C CYS A 283 1.28 1.76 -1.71
N ARG A 284 1.98 0.72 -1.26
CA ARG A 284 3.38 0.42 -1.60
C ARG A 284 3.60 -0.95 -2.22
N GLN A 285 2.58 -1.60 -2.73
CA GLN A 285 2.70 -2.90 -3.42
C GLN A 285 3.56 -3.92 -2.67
N CYS A 286 3.23 -4.17 -1.40
CA CYS A 286 4.03 -5.01 -0.51
C CYS A 286 4.24 -6.42 -1.06
N ARG A 287 5.42 -6.97 -0.81
CA ARG A 287 5.74 -8.39 -1.01
C ARG A 287 4.83 -9.30 -0.17
N ALA A 288 4.78 -10.60 -0.53
CA ALA A 288 4.00 -11.59 0.22
C ALA A 288 4.61 -11.96 1.59
N ASP A 289 5.80 -11.50 1.90
CA ASP A 289 6.52 -11.68 3.17
C ASP A 289 7.02 -10.37 3.79
N ALA A 290 6.49 -9.23 3.35
CA ALA A 290 6.86 -7.90 3.81
C ALA A 290 6.70 -7.70 5.33
N VAL A 291 7.65 -7.00 5.95
CA VAL A 291 7.69 -6.71 7.39
C VAL A 291 8.05 -5.25 7.63
N GLY A 292 7.34 -4.59 8.54
CA GLY A 292 7.66 -3.21 8.96
C GLY A 292 6.54 -2.22 8.67
N LEU A 293 6.80 -0.93 8.78
CA LEU A 293 5.89 0.13 8.38
C LEU A 293 5.60 0.06 6.88
N ILE A 294 4.49 0.64 6.43
CA ILE A 294 4.23 0.72 4.98
C ILE A 294 5.36 1.56 4.37
N GLY A 295 6.10 0.92 3.44
CA GLY A 295 7.28 1.48 2.80
C GLY A 295 8.60 0.95 3.29
N GLU A 296 8.63 0.36 4.46
CA GLU A 296 9.76 -0.44 4.90
C GLU A 296 9.55 -1.90 4.50
N ASP A 297 10.60 -2.58 4.16
CA ASP A 297 10.64 -4.02 4.13
C ASP A 297 11.87 -4.52 4.89
N ARG A 298 11.67 -4.81 6.17
CA ARG A 298 12.68 -5.34 7.08
C ARG A 298 12.75 -6.87 7.05
N GLY A 299 12.27 -7.50 5.97
CA GLY A 299 12.20 -8.95 5.83
C GLY A 299 13.52 -9.66 6.08
N ASP A 300 14.64 -9.07 5.68
CA ASP A 300 16.00 -9.62 5.84
C ASP A 300 16.48 -9.68 7.30
N GLU A 301 15.92 -8.82 8.17
CA GLU A 301 16.18 -8.88 9.61
C GLU A 301 15.54 -10.10 10.28
N PHE A 302 14.52 -10.68 9.64
CA PHE A 302 13.64 -11.72 10.20
C PHE A 302 13.65 -13.00 9.36
N THR A 303 14.85 -13.48 9.04
CA THR A 303 15.06 -14.69 8.26
C THR A 303 14.69 -15.94 9.06
N ARG A 304 14.34 -17.02 8.36
CA ARG A 304 13.79 -18.26 8.95
C ARG A 304 14.69 -18.88 10.01
N ASP A 305 16.00 -18.83 9.84
CA ASP A 305 17.01 -19.36 10.78
C ASP A 305 16.95 -18.70 12.16
N LYS A 306 16.52 -17.42 12.22
CA LYS A 306 16.46 -16.68 13.48
C LYS A 306 15.30 -17.07 14.40
N PHE A 307 14.22 -17.65 13.89
CA PHE A 307 13.03 -17.95 14.69
C PHE A 307 12.56 -19.41 14.62
N ALA A 308 12.90 -20.16 13.57
CA ALA A 308 12.31 -21.49 13.33
C ALA A 308 12.64 -22.50 14.43
N ALA A 309 13.85 -22.44 15.01
CA ALA A 309 14.30 -23.32 16.09
C ALA A 309 13.80 -22.89 17.48
N MET A 310 13.27 -21.69 17.65
CA MET A 310 12.77 -21.20 18.93
C MET A 310 11.47 -21.91 19.33
N ASP A 311 11.28 -22.15 20.63
CA ASP A 311 10.02 -22.66 21.14
C ASP A 311 8.97 -21.55 21.31
N PHE A 312 7.69 -21.96 21.39
CA PHE A 312 6.60 -20.99 21.48
C PHE A 312 6.59 -20.23 22.82
N ASN A 313 6.93 -20.86 23.94
CA ASN A 313 6.90 -20.21 25.25
C ASN A 313 7.91 -19.06 25.31
N PHE A 314 9.10 -19.27 24.77
CA PHE A 314 10.11 -18.22 24.65
C PHE A 314 9.61 -17.08 23.77
N LEU A 315 9.04 -17.39 22.61
CA LEU A 315 8.54 -16.37 21.69
C LEU A 315 7.35 -15.58 22.26
N GLU A 316 6.43 -16.24 22.96
CA GLU A 316 5.31 -15.59 23.64
C GLU A 316 5.76 -14.66 24.77
N SER A 317 6.78 -15.10 25.54
CA SER A 317 7.41 -14.27 26.58
C SER A 317 8.06 -13.02 25.98
N LYS A 318 8.73 -13.17 24.83
CA LYS A 318 9.37 -12.05 24.11
C LYS A 318 8.34 -11.12 23.48
N TYR A 319 7.26 -11.67 22.91
CA TYR A 319 6.15 -10.94 22.34
C TYR A 319 5.49 -10.00 23.34
N ASN A 320 5.35 -10.42 24.58
CA ASN A 320 4.87 -9.65 25.73
C ASN A 320 3.61 -8.80 25.44
N LEU A 321 2.47 -9.45 25.41
CA LEU A 321 1.18 -8.84 25.08
C LEU A 321 0.88 -7.56 25.91
N ALA A 322 1.23 -7.54 27.20
CA ALA A 322 0.98 -6.39 28.07
C ALA A 322 1.82 -5.16 27.66
N SER A 323 3.11 -5.37 27.44
CA SER A 323 4.02 -4.29 27.00
C SER A 323 3.60 -3.70 25.64
N ARG A 324 3.15 -4.56 24.71
CA ARG A 324 2.64 -4.13 23.41
C ARG A 324 1.37 -3.28 23.56
N GLY A 325 0.46 -3.69 24.45
CA GLY A 325 -0.76 -2.93 24.73
C GLY A 325 -0.45 -1.51 25.24
N GLU A 326 0.49 -1.39 26.19
CA GLU A 326 0.95 -0.09 26.69
C GLU A 326 1.59 0.77 25.59
N PHE A 327 2.37 0.14 24.71
CA PHE A 327 3.01 0.85 23.60
C PHE A 327 1.99 1.36 22.59
N HIS A 328 1.00 0.55 22.21
CA HIS A 328 -0.08 0.97 21.30
C HIS A 328 -0.94 2.10 21.91
N GLN A 329 -1.19 2.09 23.22
CA GLN A 329 -1.86 3.21 23.89
C GLN A 329 -1.06 4.52 23.78
N LYS A 330 0.27 4.47 23.88
CA LYS A 330 1.13 5.64 23.68
C LYS A 330 1.07 6.16 22.24
N ILE A 331 1.07 5.27 21.24
CA ILE A 331 0.88 5.65 19.84
C ILE A 331 -0.45 6.39 19.67
N GLU A 332 -1.56 5.85 20.19
CA GLU A 332 -2.88 6.48 20.03
C GLU A 332 -2.97 7.82 20.75
N ALA A 333 -2.39 7.94 21.92
CA ALA A 333 -2.32 9.22 22.65
C ALA A 333 -1.55 10.28 21.83
N TRP A 334 -0.44 9.89 21.23
CA TRP A 334 0.37 10.77 20.39
C TRP A 334 -0.34 11.15 19.09
N ARG A 335 -0.97 10.20 18.42
CA ARG A 335 -1.79 10.45 17.22
C ARG A 335 -2.93 11.41 17.51
N GLY A 336 -3.60 11.23 18.64
CA GLY A 336 -4.65 12.16 19.09
C GLY A 336 -4.14 13.58 19.35
N ALA A 337 -2.94 13.72 19.91
CA ALA A 337 -2.31 15.02 20.10
C ALA A 337 -1.92 15.67 18.75
N LEU A 338 -1.38 14.89 17.82
CA LEU A 338 -1.02 15.35 16.48
C LEU A 338 -2.25 15.79 15.67
N ALA A 339 -3.35 15.01 15.71
CA ALA A 339 -4.60 15.38 15.06
C ALA A 339 -5.14 16.72 15.58
N LYS A 340 -5.15 16.93 16.90
CA LYS A 340 -5.57 18.21 17.51
C LYS A 340 -4.68 19.38 17.08
N ALA A 341 -3.36 19.15 16.95
CA ALA A 341 -2.44 20.17 16.48
C ALA A 341 -2.70 20.53 15.00
N ASN A 342 -2.92 19.53 14.15
CA ASN A 342 -3.25 19.73 12.74
C ASN A 342 -4.60 20.44 12.54
N ASP A 343 -5.62 20.12 13.33
CA ASP A 343 -6.91 20.82 13.29
C ASP A 343 -6.77 22.30 13.66
N ARG A 344 -5.93 22.64 14.65
CA ARG A 344 -5.61 24.03 14.98
C ARG A 344 -4.94 24.74 13.80
N ILE A 345 -3.97 24.10 13.15
CA ILE A 345 -3.29 24.66 11.97
C ILE A 345 -4.28 24.88 10.82
N LYS A 346 -5.19 23.92 10.54
CA LYS A 346 -6.25 24.07 9.54
C LYS A 346 -7.18 25.24 9.82
N ILE A 347 -7.57 25.43 11.09
CA ILE A 347 -8.42 26.55 11.51
C ILE A 347 -7.68 27.88 11.33
N GLU A 348 -6.40 27.96 11.69
CA GLU A 348 -5.57 29.14 11.49
C GLU A 348 -5.34 29.47 10.02
N GLN A 349 -5.19 28.45 9.16
CA GLN A 349 -5.06 28.60 7.70
C GLN A 349 -6.37 29.03 7.07
N ALA A 350 -7.49 28.40 7.40
CA ALA A 350 -8.82 28.78 6.90
C ALA A 350 -9.20 30.23 7.24
N SER A 351 -8.68 30.77 8.35
CA SER A 351 -8.87 32.17 8.72
C SER A 351 -8.00 33.16 7.89
N LYS A 352 -7.00 32.66 7.16
CA LYS A 352 -6.11 33.46 6.30
C LYS A 352 -6.44 33.37 4.81
N GLU A 353 -7.34 32.46 4.39
CA GLU A 353 -7.60 32.17 2.99
C GLU A 353 -8.79 32.94 2.38
N GLN A 354 -8.47 34.03 1.72
CA GLN A 354 -9.13 34.46 0.48
C GLN A 354 -8.04 34.55 -0.62
N LEU A 355 -7.58 33.43 -1.11
CA LEU A 355 -6.66 33.39 -2.25
C LEU A 355 -7.23 32.50 -3.36
N SER A 356 -7.32 33.07 -4.56
CA SER A 356 -7.78 32.39 -5.77
C SER A 356 -6.84 31.22 -6.11
N SER A 357 -7.41 30.04 -6.38
CA SER A 357 -6.63 28.91 -6.87
C SER A 357 -6.25 29.15 -8.34
N THR A 358 -4.98 28.98 -8.67
CA THR A 358 -4.52 29.01 -10.06
C THR A 358 -4.80 27.69 -10.80
N GLY A 359 -5.19 26.64 -10.08
CA GLY A 359 -5.45 25.31 -10.66
C GLY A 359 -4.21 24.53 -11.08
N GLU A 360 -3.02 25.09 -10.90
CA GLU A 360 -1.75 24.42 -11.23
C GLU A 360 -1.25 23.62 -10.03
N THR A 361 -0.78 22.39 -10.28
CA THR A 361 -0.19 21.52 -9.25
C THR A 361 1.27 21.22 -9.54
N LYS A 362 2.05 20.89 -8.51
CA LYS A 362 3.48 20.60 -8.58
C LYS A 362 3.76 19.21 -8.01
N LEU A 363 4.73 18.51 -8.57
CA LEU A 363 5.15 17.21 -8.05
C LEU A 363 6.34 17.38 -7.11
N VAL A 364 6.18 16.86 -5.90
CA VAL A 364 7.19 16.94 -4.84
C VAL A 364 7.66 15.55 -4.47
N ALA A 365 8.95 15.29 -4.67
CA ALA A 365 9.61 14.08 -4.22
C ALA A 365 10.11 14.24 -2.77
N VAL A 366 10.00 13.20 -1.95
CA VAL A 366 10.42 13.22 -0.55
C VAL A 366 11.22 11.97 -0.23
N THR A 367 12.32 12.11 0.53
CA THR A 367 13.08 10.99 1.10
C THR A 367 12.75 10.80 2.58
N THR A 368 12.47 9.57 2.98
CA THR A 368 12.14 9.25 4.37
C THR A 368 12.50 7.80 4.71
N ALA A 369 12.91 7.57 5.96
CA ALA A 369 13.04 6.25 6.56
C ALA A 369 11.76 5.79 7.25
N GLY A 370 10.68 6.59 7.20
CA GLY A 370 9.41 6.32 7.85
C GLY A 370 9.02 7.37 8.89
N GLU A 371 8.07 7.04 9.77
CA GLU A 371 7.55 7.90 10.86
C GLU A 371 6.85 9.19 10.40
N GLY A 372 6.59 9.35 9.08
CA GLY A 372 5.89 10.52 8.53
C GLY A 372 6.68 11.81 8.54
N VAL A 373 8.00 11.72 8.68
CA VAL A 373 8.93 12.85 8.71
C VAL A 373 10.00 12.71 7.63
N ILE A 374 10.64 13.83 7.27
CA ILE A 374 11.75 13.88 6.32
C ILE A 374 13.04 13.56 7.07
N ASN A 375 13.39 12.26 7.17
CA ASN A 375 14.48 11.76 8.00
C ASN A 375 15.43 10.80 7.27
N MET A 376 15.54 10.94 5.94
CA MET A 376 16.48 10.15 5.16
C MET A 376 17.38 11.07 4.35
N HIS A 377 18.70 10.89 4.51
CA HIS A 377 19.72 11.56 3.72
C HIS A 377 19.62 11.14 2.25
N PHE A 378 19.68 12.09 1.31
CA PHE A 378 19.58 11.83 -0.13
C PHE A 378 20.52 10.71 -0.60
N GLY A 379 21.76 10.72 -0.14
CA GLY A 379 22.76 9.72 -0.52
C GLY A 379 22.41 8.28 -0.10
N SER A 380 21.55 8.11 0.87
CA SER A 380 21.11 6.79 1.37
C SER A 380 19.74 6.38 0.83
N ALA A 381 19.06 7.28 0.13
CA ALA A 381 17.70 7.02 -0.38
C ALA A 381 17.76 6.11 -1.62
N ASN A 382 17.02 5.02 -1.57
CA ASN A 382 16.73 4.13 -2.70
C ASN A 382 15.26 4.17 -3.10
N GLU A 383 14.47 5.04 -2.46
CA GLU A 383 13.04 5.22 -2.72
C GLU A 383 12.65 6.67 -2.49
N PHE A 384 11.78 7.19 -3.33
CA PHE A 384 11.22 8.54 -3.25
C PHE A 384 9.70 8.45 -3.15
N ILE A 385 9.12 9.17 -2.19
CA ILE A 385 7.67 9.37 -2.11
C ILE A 385 7.32 10.57 -2.96
N ILE A 386 6.34 10.43 -3.85
CA ILE A 386 5.88 11.50 -4.72
C ILE A 386 4.52 12.01 -4.25
N TYR A 387 4.45 13.31 -4.05
CA TYR A 387 3.22 14.06 -3.77
C TYR A 387 2.90 15.01 -4.91
N GLU A 388 1.63 15.17 -5.20
CA GLU A 388 1.10 16.29 -5.98
C GLU A 388 0.59 17.33 -5.01
N ALA A 389 1.03 18.57 -5.15
CA ALA A 389 0.71 19.66 -4.26
C ALA A 389 0.22 20.89 -5.04
N GLY A 390 -0.90 21.44 -4.60
CA GLY A 390 -1.48 22.69 -5.09
C GLY A 390 -1.52 23.75 -3.99
N ASP A 391 -2.17 24.86 -4.28
CA ASP A 391 -2.34 25.98 -3.36
C ASP A 391 -3.18 25.65 -2.11
N LYS A 392 -4.04 24.61 -2.17
CA LYS A 392 -5.01 24.27 -1.12
C LYS A 392 -4.96 22.83 -0.63
N ALA A 393 -4.32 21.93 -1.38
CA ALA A 393 -4.33 20.51 -1.07
C ALA A 393 -3.04 19.85 -1.54
N ILE A 394 -2.71 18.75 -0.87
CA ILE A 394 -1.68 17.81 -1.29
C ILE A 394 -2.30 16.44 -1.49
N ARG A 395 -1.71 15.66 -2.39
CA ARG A 395 -2.12 14.28 -2.65
C ARG A 395 -0.87 13.42 -2.79
N PHE A 396 -0.83 12.29 -2.09
CA PHE A 396 0.15 11.25 -2.38
C PHE A 396 -0.13 10.68 -3.77
N VAL A 397 0.91 10.50 -4.57
CA VAL A 397 0.82 9.92 -5.91
C VAL A 397 1.36 8.51 -5.93
N MET A 398 2.65 8.32 -5.59
CA MET A 398 3.30 7.01 -5.66
C MET A 398 4.63 6.97 -4.95
N HIS A 399 5.24 5.80 -5.00
CA HIS A 399 6.64 5.57 -4.66
C HIS A 399 7.44 5.26 -5.91
N ARG A 400 8.63 5.85 -6.02
CA ARG A 400 9.61 5.52 -7.05
C ARG A 400 10.84 4.94 -6.41
N LYS A 401 11.27 3.79 -6.89
CA LYS A 401 12.49 3.11 -6.42
C LYS A 401 13.59 3.21 -7.46
N ILE A 402 14.82 3.22 -6.98
CA ILE A 402 16.04 3.11 -7.76
C ILE A 402 16.82 1.88 -7.33
N GLU A 403 17.65 1.32 -8.22
CA GLU A 403 18.39 0.10 -7.94
C GLU A 403 19.46 0.32 -6.87
N SER A 404 20.12 1.49 -6.89
CA SER A 404 21.21 1.80 -5.95
C SER A 404 21.11 3.21 -5.43
N ALA A 405 21.23 3.39 -4.11
CA ALA A 405 21.36 4.71 -3.49
C ALA A 405 22.62 5.42 -4.00
N TYR A 406 22.58 6.76 -4.04
CA TYR A 406 23.68 7.59 -4.55
C TYR A 406 25.01 7.34 -3.84
N CYS A 407 25.01 7.09 -2.53
CA CYS A 407 26.19 6.82 -1.70
C CYS A 407 26.34 5.33 -1.33
N SER A 408 25.97 4.39 -2.19
CA SER A 408 26.06 2.95 -1.91
C SER A 408 27.49 2.39 -1.84
N GLY A 409 28.53 3.22 -2.05
CA GLY A 409 29.95 2.89 -1.96
C GLY A 409 30.51 2.31 -3.27
N PRO A 410 31.85 2.28 -3.41
CA PRO A 410 32.53 1.92 -4.66
C PRO A 410 32.35 0.45 -5.05
N GLU A 411 31.95 -0.44 -4.13
CA GLU A 411 31.78 -1.87 -4.39
C GLU A 411 30.44 -2.22 -5.04
N ASN A 412 29.44 -1.32 -4.98
CA ASN A 412 28.09 -1.55 -5.52
C ASN A 412 27.81 -0.82 -6.84
N CYS A 413 28.80 -0.10 -7.38
CA CYS A 413 28.66 0.57 -8.67
C CYS A 413 28.91 -0.43 -9.82
N ASN A 414 27.92 -1.20 -10.23
CA ASN A 414 27.96 -2.06 -11.42
C ASN A 414 28.03 -1.26 -12.75
N GLY A 415 28.81 -0.18 -12.79
CA GLY A 415 28.99 0.64 -13.99
C GLY A 415 27.80 1.54 -14.37
N SER A 416 26.73 1.55 -13.63
CA SER A 416 25.63 2.52 -13.74
C SER A 416 26.00 3.79 -12.95
N ASN A 417 25.69 4.95 -13.52
CA ASN A 417 25.84 6.23 -12.82
C ASN A 417 24.55 6.48 -12.01
N PRO A 418 24.55 6.31 -10.68
CA PRO A 418 23.32 6.42 -9.87
C PRO A 418 22.59 7.76 -10.03
N ILE A 419 23.33 8.85 -10.31
CA ILE A 419 22.71 10.17 -10.48
C ILE A 419 21.86 10.25 -11.75
N GLU A 420 22.24 9.56 -12.82
CA GLU A 420 21.45 9.53 -14.06
C GLU A 420 20.16 8.74 -13.90
N GLU A 421 20.20 7.65 -13.14
CA GLU A 421 19.00 6.90 -12.78
C GLU A 421 18.03 7.78 -11.94
N ILE A 422 18.58 8.50 -10.94
CA ILE A 422 17.80 9.42 -10.10
C ILE A 422 17.21 10.56 -10.95
N LYS A 423 18.00 11.19 -11.83
CA LYS A 423 17.51 12.22 -12.75
C LYS A 423 16.35 11.73 -13.60
N ASN A 424 16.47 10.51 -14.17
CA ASN A 424 15.42 9.91 -14.97
C ASN A 424 14.16 9.60 -14.14
N THR A 425 14.36 9.20 -12.91
CA THR A 425 13.27 8.85 -11.96
C THR A 425 12.51 10.09 -11.49
N LEU A 426 13.19 11.24 -11.35
CA LEU A 426 12.62 12.48 -10.81
C LEU A 426 12.45 13.60 -11.84
N LYS A 427 12.63 13.34 -13.13
CA LYS A 427 12.62 14.36 -14.20
C LYS A 427 11.35 15.19 -14.34
N ASP A 428 10.24 14.69 -13.84
CA ASP A 428 8.91 15.32 -13.85
C ASP A 428 8.53 15.93 -12.49
N CYS A 429 9.42 15.80 -11.48
CA CYS A 429 9.23 16.44 -10.18
C CYS A 429 9.75 17.88 -10.20
N ASP A 430 9.07 18.75 -9.46
CA ASP A 430 9.43 20.18 -9.32
C ASP A 430 10.33 20.40 -8.08
N ILE A 431 10.09 19.66 -6.99
CA ILE A 431 10.81 19.81 -5.71
C ILE A 431 11.26 18.44 -5.21
N LEU A 432 12.45 18.40 -4.58
CA LEU A 432 12.92 17.28 -3.75
C LEU A 432 13.12 17.77 -2.32
N LEU A 433 12.42 17.17 -1.36
CA LEU A 433 12.61 17.37 0.07
C LEU A 433 13.39 16.19 0.65
N THR A 434 14.47 16.47 1.36
CA THR A 434 15.34 15.45 1.93
C THR A 434 15.92 15.92 3.27
N GLU A 435 16.37 14.99 4.13
CA GLU A 435 17.01 15.35 5.39
C GLU A 435 18.27 16.14 5.17
N LYS A 436 19.10 15.70 4.19
CA LYS A 436 20.33 16.37 3.79
C LYS A 436 20.74 15.96 2.39
N ILE A 437 21.29 16.92 1.63
CA ILE A 437 21.86 16.68 0.30
C ILE A 437 23.18 17.45 0.17
N GLY A 438 24.17 16.84 -0.50
CA GLY A 438 25.45 17.51 -0.77
C GLY A 438 25.37 18.43 -1.99
N ASP A 439 26.31 19.37 -2.10
CA ASP A 439 26.36 20.38 -3.17
C ASP A 439 26.44 19.75 -4.57
N CYS A 440 27.19 18.64 -4.71
CA CYS A 440 27.37 17.96 -5.99
C CYS A 440 26.06 17.38 -6.54
N PRO A 441 25.35 16.49 -5.84
CA PRO A 441 24.05 15.98 -6.31
C PRO A 441 23.00 17.08 -6.40
N MET A 442 23.02 18.10 -5.55
CA MET A 442 22.10 19.26 -5.65
C MET A 442 22.30 20.01 -6.97
N GLY A 443 23.54 20.26 -7.38
CA GLY A 443 23.85 20.90 -8.65
C GLY A 443 23.42 20.06 -9.87
N GLU A 444 23.65 18.74 -9.79
CA GLU A 444 23.26 17.79 -10.83
C GLU A 444 21.73 17.72 -11.01
N LEU A 445 20.98 17.67 -9.93
CA LEU A 445 19.51 17.66 -9.96
C LEU A 445 18.95 19.03 -10.37
N GLY A 446 19.60 20.11 -9.94
CA GLY A 446 19.25 21.47 -10.39
C GLY A 446 19.39 21.65 -11.91
N SER A 447 20.30 20.90 -12.57
CA SER A 447 20.47 20.93 -14.02
C SER A 447 19.25 20.42 -14.81
N ILE A 448 18.38 19.62 -14.18
CA ILE A 448 17.10 19.15 -14.76
C ILE A 448 15.89 19.98 -14.29
N GLY A 449 16.14 21.07 -13.54
CA GLY A 449 15.08 21.96 -13.03
C GLY A 449 14.47 21.55 -11.68
N LEU A 450 15.02 20.51 -11.03
CA LEU A 450 14.53 20.04 -9.74
C LEU A 450 15.08 20.92 -8.60
N ILE A 451 14.17 21.51 -7.82
CA ILE A 451 14.50 22.31 -6.63
C ILE A 451 14.77 21.35 -5.47
N CYS A 452 15.99 21.32 -4.93
CA CYS A 452 16.34 20.51 -3.78
C CYS A 452 16.36 21.36 -2.51
N ASP A 453 15.61 20.94 -1.46
CA ASP A 453 15.52 21.66 -0.20
C ASP A 453 15.65 20.69 0.99
N ASP A 454 16.62 20.92 1.87
CA ASP A 454 16.85 20.17 3.10
C ASP A 454 16.49 20.97 4.37
N SER A 455 15.93 22.17 4.21
CA SER A 455 15.50 23.00 5.36
C SER A 455 14.30 22.41 6.13
N TYR A 456 13.61 21.44 5.54
CA TYR A 456 12.49 20.73 6.17
C TYR A 456 12.91 19.40 6.84
N ALA A 457 14.21 19.19 7.10
CA ALA A 457 14.72 18.02 7.81
C ALA A 457 13.98 17.80 9.14
N LEU A 458 13.61 16.53 9.39
CA LEU A 458 12.88 16.09 10.59
C LEU A 458 11.47 16.70 10.78
N GLN A 459 10.96 17.41 9.79
CA GLN A 459 9.60 17.95 9.78
C GLN A 459 8.58 16.92 9.22
N PRO A 460 7.29 17.03 9.60
CA PRO A 460 6.23 16.20 9.02
C PRO A 460 6.13 16.39 7.51
N ILE A 461 6.09 15.27 6.77
CA ILE A 461 6.13 15.26 5.31
C ILE A 461 5.05 16.14 4.69
N GLU A 462 3.78 15.89 5.02
CA GLU A 462 2.65 16.56 4.37
C GLU A 462 2.67 18.08 4.57
N LYS A 463 3.00 18.51 5.80
CA LYS A 463 3.18 19.92 6.11
C LYS A 463 4.31 20.54 5.28
N SER A 464 5.45 19.86 5.22
CA SER A 464 6.63 20.34 4.50
C SER A 464 6.40 20.41 2.99
N VAL A 465 5.73 19.42 2.41
CA VAL A 465 5.33 19.41 1.00
C VAL A 465 4.47 20.63 0.67
N PHE A 466 3.47 20.90 1.50
CA PHE A 466 2.58 22.05 1.31
C PHE A 466 3.32 23.40 1.45
N GLU A 467 4.13 23.56 2.50
CA GLU A 467 4.90 24.77 2.75
C GLU A 467 5.94 25.04 1.68
N ALA A 468 6.68 24.00 1.26
CA ALA A 468 7.68 24.11 0.19
C ALA A 468 7.03 24.50 -1.14
N THR A 469 5.90 23.90 -1.49
CA THR A 469 5.17 24.25 -2.71
C THR A 469 4.71 25.69 -2.69
N LYS A 470 4.16 26.15 -1.56
CA LYS A 470 3.81 27.59 -1.40
C LYS A 470 5.02 28.50 -1.55
N LYS A 471 6.12 28.18 -0.85
CA LYS A 471 7.36 28.98 -0.87
C LYS A 471 7.90 29.17 -2.29
N TYR A 472 7.94 28.11 -3.09
CA TYR A 472 8.61 28.15 -4.38
C TYR A 472 7.73 28.53 -5.55
N PHE A 473 6.42 28.38 -5.47
CA PHE A 473 5.54 28.57 -6.63
C PHE A 473 4.37 29.54 -6.42
N TYR A 474 3.94 29.79 -5.17
CA TYR A 474 2.77 30.63 -4.92
C TYR A 474 3.08 31.93 -4.16
N GLU A 475 4.18 32.02 -3.43
CA GLU A 475 4.56 33.24 -2.71
C GLU A 475 5.42 34.19 -3.57
N LEU A 476 6.14 33.66 -4.57
CA LEU A 476 6.96 34.46 -5.48
C LEU A 476 6.14 35.37 -6.42
N GLU A 477 4.86 35.05 -6.69
CA GLU A 477 3.99 35.89 -7.50
C GLU A 477 3.60 37.22 -6.80
N LYS A 478 3.82 37.36 -5.49
CA LYS A 478 3.49 38.60 -4.74
C LYS A 478 4.60 39.64 -4.76
N GLU A 479 5.84 39.27 -5.10
CA GLU A 479 6.97 40.22 -5.16
C GLU A 479 7.16 40.86 -6.55
N VAL A 480 6.40 40.45 -7.57
CA VAL A 480 6.54 40.91 -8.95
C VAL A 480 5.31 41.74 -9.40
N GLY A 481 4.38 42.05 -8.49
CA GLY A 481 3.17 42.84 -8.77
C GLY A 481 3.24 44.27 -8.25
#